data_155b2c9551cd1a5238458d7476c17ab5
#
_entry.id   155b2c9551cd1a5238458d7476c17ab5
#
_cell.length_a   1.000
_cell.length_b   1.000
_cell.length_c   1.000
_cell.angle_alpha   90.00
_cell.angle_beta   90.00
_cell.angle_gamma   90.00
#
_symmetry.space_group_name_H-M   'P 1'
#
loop_
_entity.id
_entity.type
_entity.pdbx_description
1 polymer ?
#
loop_
_entity_poly.entity_id
_entity_poly.type
_entity_poly.pdbx_seq_one_letter_code
_entity_poly.pdbx_strand_id
1 'polypeptide(L)'
;MFTPAHNGKVKDFAPLGSWDKGTMNVLPEWKNSGDMRHDVGFVKLRVGGDHNKRIEDVTGGYGLTWTTWTKGYSFDATIFGYPQNKPGNDGHPFGVSMWECTDRTYRDTRIWQSEVGQDMYRVDDCHFGDGSSGGPWLYRYNRDDDRGYVRSVTSGSPSNSDSEDIGPRFYPEVKTLLDSFGKK
;
A
#
# COMPACT_ATOMS: atom_id res chain seq x y z
N MET A 1 2.74 11.17 12.63
CA MET A 1 2.12 12.22 11.80
C MET A 1 1.98 11.68 10.40
N PHE A 2 0.87 11.91 9.75
CA PHE A 2 0.60 11.60 8.35
C PHE A 2 0.21 12.90 7.63
N THR A 3 0.79 13.13 6.46
CA THR A 3 0.60 14.36 5.69
C THR A 3 0.26 13.99 4.26
N PRO A 4 -1.02 13.99 3.88
CA PRO A 4 -1.42 13.70 2.50
C PRO A 4 -0.99 14.82 1.56
N ALA A 5 -0.80 14.49 0.29
CA ALA A 5 -0.33 15.41 -0.74
C ALA A 5 0.97 16.14 -0.36
N HIS A 6 1.83 15.50 0.45
CA HIS A 6 3.11 16.07 0.83
C HIS A 6 3.97 16.36 -0.41
N ASN A 7 4.35 17.61 -0.57
CA ASN A 7 5.18 18.05 -1.67
C ASN A 7 6.49 18.62 -1.10
N GLY A 8 7.53 17.83 -1.12
CA GLY A 8 8.84 18.13 -0.51
C GLY A 8 9.55 19.40 -0.99
N LYS A 9 8.97 20.19 -1.89
CA LYS A 9 9.67 21.29 -2.56
C LYS A 9 9.19 22.69 -2.25
N VAL A 10 8.00 22.90 -1.70
CA VAL A 10 7.37 24.22 -1.81
C VAL A 10 6.81 24.75 -0.51
N LYS A 11 6.63 26.04 -0.47
CA LYS A 11 6.02 26.88 0.54
C LYS A 11 4.77 26.27 1.23
N ASP A 12 4.09 25.33 0.57
CA ASP A 12 2.94 24.58 1.08
C ASP A 12 3.20 23.06 1.00
N PHE A 13 4.21 22.56 1.72
CA PHE A 13 4.55 21.12 1.69
C PHE A 13 3.48 20.22 2.31
N ALA A 14 2.47 20.78 2.97
CA ALA A 14 1.35 20.09 3.60
C ALA A 14 0.01 20.82 3.30
N PRO A 15 -0.46 20.83 2.05
CA PRO A 15 -1.59 21.67 1.63
C PRO A 15 -2.92 21.33 2.31
N LEU A 16 -3.04 20.16 2.91
CA LEU A 16 -4.21 19.71 3.66
C LEU A 16 -3.96 19.62 5.16
N GLY A 17 -2.78 20.08 5.62
CA GLY A 17 -2.35 19.90 7.00
C GLY A 17 -1.88 18.47 7.30
N SER A 18 -1.87 18.11 8.56
CA SER A 18 -1.33 16.84 9.05
C SER A 18 -2.25 16.18 10.07
N TRP A 19 -2.19 14.85 10.12
CA TRP A 19 -2.93 14.03 11.06
C TRP A 19 -1.99 13.27 11.97
N ASP A 20 -2.24 13.31 13.26
CA ASP A 20 -1.49 12.52 14.22
C ASP A 20 -1.93 11.06 14.20
N LYS A 21 -0.95 10.17 14.42
CA LYS A 21 -1.25 8.76 14.61
C LYS A 21 -2.02 8.55 15.92
N GLY A 22 -3.05 7.73 15.83
CA GLY A 22 -3.70 7.14 16.99
C GLY A 22 -3.13 5.74 17.26
N THR A 23 -3.96 4.73 17.09
CA THR A 23 -3.59 3.33 17.28
C THR A 23 -2.94 2.76 16.02
N MET A 24 -1.92 1.92 16.20
CA MET A 24 -1.29 1.12 15.13
C MET A 24 -1.37 -0.35 15.50
N ASN A 25 -1.60 -1.18 14.52
CA ASN A 25 -1.61 -2.64 14.72
C ASN A 25 -1.16 -3.35 13.43
N VAL A 26 -0.57 -4.52 13.60
CA VAL A 26 -0.09 -5.40 12.52
C VAL A 26 -0.61 -6.81 12.76
N LEU A 27 -0.55 -7.66 11.74
CA LEU A 27 -0.89 -9.07 11.90
C LEU A 27 0.09 -9.76 12.86
N PRO A 28 -0.41 -10.68 13.72
CA PRO A 28 0.44 -11.37 14.70
C PRO A 28 1.60 -12.15 14.09
N GLU A 29 1.40 -12.76 12.93
CA GLU A 29 2.40 -13.54 12.21
C GLU A 29 3.56 -12.66 11.75
N TRP A 30 3.28 -11.44 11.25
CA TRP A 30 4.32 -10.47 10.96
C TRP A 30 5.08 -10.06 12.21
N LYS A 31 4.37 -9.72 13.28
CA LYS A 31 4.97 -9.26 14.53
C LYS A 31 5.86 -10.30 15.19
N ASN A 32 5.46 -11.58 15.16
CA ASN A 32 6.11 -12.65 15.92
C ASN A 32 7.21 -13.36 15.14
N SER A 33 7.09 -13.46 13.82
CA SER A 33 8.00 -14.25 12.98
C SER A 33 8.54 -13.51 11.76
N GLY A 34 8.05 -12.31 11.45
CA GLY A 34 8.43 -11.61 10.22
C GLY A 34 7.90 -12.27 8.94
N ASP A 35 6.80 -13.01 9.05
CA ASP A 35 6.22 -13.71 7.90
C ASP A 35 5.72 -12.72 6.85
N MET A 36 6.44 -12.63 5.74
CA MET A 36 6.17 -11.69 4.63
C MET A 36 4.76 -11.81 4.04
N ARG A 37 4.12 -12.97 4.16
CA ARG A 37 2.72 -13.16 3.74
C ARG A 37 1.75 -12.31 4.55
N HIS A 38 2.17 -11.87 5.72
CA HIS A 38 1.39 -11.13 6.69
C HIS A 38 1.96 -9.72 6.94
N ASP A 39 2.80 -9.21 6.03
CA ASP A 39 3.35 -7.85 6.09
C ASP A 39 2.25 -6.81 5.82
N VAL A 40 1.33 -6.72 6.76
CA VAL A 40 0.18 -5.82 6.72
C VAL A 40 0.02 -5.12 8.06
N GLY A 41 -0.12 -3.80 8.00
CA GLY A 41 -0.42 -2.98 9.15
C GLY A 41 -1.46 -1.92 8.86
N PHE A 42 -2.18 -1.51 9.89
CA PHE A 42 -3.08 -0.38 9.85
C PHE A 42 -2.69 0.67 10.88
N VAL A 43 -2.91 1.92 10.51
CA VAL A 43 -2.77 3.07 11.40
C VAL A 43 -4.10 3.81 11.42
N LYS A 44 -4.72 3.89 12.60
CA LYS A 44 -5.86 4.77 12.82
C LYS A 44 -5.34 6.17 13.10
N LEU A 45 -5.75 7.13 12.30
CA LEU A 45 -5.40 8.53 12.50
C LEU A 45 -6.46 9.20 13.39
N ARG A 46 -6.01 10.20 14.16
CA ARG A 46 -6.91 11.09 14.89
C ARG A 46 -7.51 12.10 13.92
N VAL A 47 -8.50 12.87 14.35
CA VAL A 47 -8.91 14.07 13.63
C VAL A 47 -7.75 15.04 13.54
N GLY A 48 -7.66 15.77 12.44
CA GLY A 48 -6.51 16.64 12.17
C GLY A 48 -6.71 17.44 10.88
N GLY A 49 -5.59 17.80 10.24
CA GLY A 49 -5.59 18.68 9.09
C GLY A 49 -6.02 20.10 9.44
N ASP A 50 -6.08 20.96 8.44
CA ASP A 50 -6.39 22.37 8.66
C ASP A 50 -7.80 22.65 9.20
N HIS A 51 -8.70 21.65 9.06
CA HIS A 51 -10.10 21.77 9.49
C HIS A 51 -10.46 20.86 10.64
N ASN A 52 -9.49 20.19 11.28
CA ASN A 52 -9.70 19.25 12.38
C ASN A 52 -10.77 18.17 12.04
N LYS A 53 -10.66 17.57 10.86
CA LYS A 53 -11.56 16.54 10.33
C LYS A 53 -10.90 15.16 10.32
N ARG A 54 -11.71 14.12 10.10
CA ARG A 54 -11.15 12.81 9.74
C ARG A 54 -10.53 12.94 8.35
N ILE A 55 -9.42 12.24 8.13
CA ILE A 55 -8.74 12.27 6.83
C ILE A 55 -9.67 11.83 5.69
N GLU A 56 -10.45 10.79 5.91
CA GLU A 56 -11.40 10.26 4.92
C GLU A 56 -12.45 11.30 4.48
N ASP A 57 -12.83 12.22 5.36
CA ASP A 57 -13.77 13.30 5.04
C ASP A 57 -13.14 14.40 4.17
N VAL A 58 -11.80 14.40 4.06
CA VAL A 58 -11.04 15.39 3.29
C VAL A 58 -10.50 14.81 1.98
N THR A 59 -9.96 13.59 2.04
CA THR A 59 -9.28 12.97 0.90
C THR A 59 -10.08 11.87 0.22
N GLY A 60 -11.22 11.47 0.79
CA GLY A 60 -11.85 10.22 0.40
C GLY A 60 -11.05 9.00 0.85
N GLY A 61 -11.37 7.84 0.30
CA GLY A 61 -10.66 6.60 0.60
C GLY A 61 -11.13 5.44 -0.26
N TYR A 62 -10.30 4.42 -0.33
CA TYR A 62 -10.59 3.18 -1.05
C TYR A 62 -11.26 2.16 -0.12
N GLY A 63 -12.06 1.29 -0.70
CA GLY A 63 -12.57 0.12 0.02
C GLY A 63 -11.46 -0.88 0.32
N LEU A 64 -11.74 -1.82 1.22
CA LEU A 64 -10.87 -2.97 1.48
C LEU A 64 -11.51 -4.22 0.89
N THR A 65 -10.71 -5.07 0.25
CA THR A 65 -11.15 -6.39 -0.19
C THR A 65 -10.09 -7.44 0.11
N TRP A 66 -10.50 -8.68 0.19
CA TRP A 66 -9.63 -9.82 0.44
C TRP A 66 -10.02 -11.01 -0.41
N THR A 67 -9.18 -12.03 -0.43
CA THR A 67 -9.41 -13.26 -1.17
C THR A 67 -9.66 -14.43 -0.22
N THR A 68 -10.12 -15.54 -0.76
CA THR A 68 -10.15 -16.81 -0.05
C THR A 68 -8.92 -17.64 -0.40
N TRP A 69 -8.53 -18.58 0.47
CA TRP A 69 -7.35 -19.41 0.29
C TRP A 69 -7.33 -20.21 -1.04
N THR A 70 -8.49 -20.47 -1.62
CA THR A 70 -8.62 -21.33 -2.82
C THR A 70 -8.78 -20.59 -4.13
N LYS A 71 -8.96 -19.27 -4.11
CA LYS A 71 -9.26 -18.47 -5.32
C LYS A 71 -8.56 -17.12 -5.28
N GLY A 72 -8.41 -16.51 -6.45
CA GLY A 72 -8.00 -15.12 -6.55
C GLY A 72 -6.49 -14.88 -6.57
N TYR A 73 -5.74 -15.77 -7.22
CA TYR A 73 -4.29 -15.58 -7.42
C TYR A 73 -3.94 -14.49 -8.43
N SER A 74 -4.90 -14.04 -9.20
CA SER A 74 -4.62 -13.05 -10.21
C SER A 74 -5.79 -12.05 -10.32
N PHE A 75 -5.42 -10.79 -10.45
CA PHE A 75 -6.33 -9.68 -10.76
C PHE A 75 -5.52 -8.58 -11.46
N ASP A 76 -6.20 -7.73 -12.19
CA ASP A 76 -5.59 -6.55 -12.76
C ASP A 76 -5.49 -5.50 -11.64
N ALA A 77 -4.26 -5.17 -11.26
CA ALA A 77 -3.94 -4.24 -10.18
C ALA A 77 -3.55 -2.88 -10.75
N THR A 78 -4.09 -1.82 -10.19
CA THR A 78 -3.51 -0.47 -10.32
C THR A 78 -2.77 -0.15 -9.03
N ILE A 79 -1.49 0.11 -9.14
CA ILE A 79 -0.55 0.25 -8.03
C ILE A 79 -0.08 1.69 -7.98
N PHE A 80 -0.06 2.27 -6.79
CA PHE A 80 0.47 3.61 -6.56
C PHE A 80 1.64 3.55 -5.58
N GLY A 81 2.65 4.38 -5.80
CA GLY A 81 3.80 4.45 -4.92
C GLY A 81 4.64 5.71 -5.14
N TYR A 82 5.60 5.92 -4.25
CA TYR A 82 6.56 7.03 -4.30
C TYR A 82 7.99 6.49 -4.34
N PRO A 83 8.43 5.95 -5.48
CA PRO A 83 9.75 5.32 -5.63
C PRO A 83 10.88 6.32 -5.38
N GLN A 84 11.81 5.96 -4.50
CA GLN A 84 12.97 6.80 -4.18
C GLN A 84 14.07 6.76 -5.25
N ASN A 85 14.06 5.75 -6.10
CA ASN A 85 15.06 5.52 -7.15
C ASN A 85 14.61 6.04 -8.53
N LYS A 86 13.43 6.63 -8.64
CA LYS A 86 12.91 7.17 -9.90
C LYS A 86 12.73 8.68 -9.82
N PRO A 87 13.28 9.43 -10.78
CA PRO A 87 12.96 10.85 -10.91
C PRO A 87 11.49 11.00 -11.32
N GLY A 88 10.83 12.00 -10.81
CA GLY A 88 9.50 12.38 -11.33
C GLY A 88 9.60 12.74 -12.82
N ASN A 89 8.57 12.38 -13.58
CA ASN A 89 8.47 12.70 -15.01
C ASN A 89 8.48 14.24 -15.30
N ASP A 90 8.27 15.02 -14.27
CA ASP A 90 8.23 16.48 -14.27
C ASP A 90 9.52 17.13 -13.71
N GLY A 91 10.59 16.35 -13.54
CA GLY A 91 11.85 16.80 -12.96
C GLY A 91 11.83 16.96 -11.43
N HIS A 92 10.81 16.45 -10.74
CA HIS A 92 10.77 16.43 -9.29
C HIS A 92 11.80 15.47 -8.70
N PRO A 93 12.28 15.71 -7.47
CA PRO A 93 13.23 14.81 -6.81
C PRO A 93 12.64 13.42 -6.60
N PHE A 94 13.56 12.47 -6.42
CA PHE A 94 13.23 11.10 -6.04
C PHE A 94 12.30 11.04 -4.81
N GLY A 95 11.32 10.15 -4.85
CA GLY A 95 10.42 9.89 -3.73
C GLY A 95 9.32 10.92 -3.45
N VAL A 96 9.20 11.96 -4.27
CA VAL A 96 8.16 13.01 -4.08
C VAL A 96 7.09 13.01 -5.14
N SER A 97 7.28 12.28 -6.24
CA SER A 97 6.27 12.12 -7.28
C SER A 97 5.58 10.78 -7.14
N MET A 98 4.27 10.79 -7.17
CA MET A 98 3.48 9.56 -7.20
C MET A 98 3.62 8.92 -8.58
N TRP A 99 3.90 7.64 -8.57
CA TRP A 99 3.90 6.79 -9.75
C TRP A 99 2.69 5.86 -9.73
N GLU A 100 2.22 5.56 -10.91
CA GLU A 100 1.14 4.61 -11.14
C GLU A 100 1.61 3.56 -12.13
N CYS A 101 1.25 2.31 -11.86
CA CYS A 101 1.43 1.19 -12.76
C CYS A 101 0.16 0.33 -12.76
N THR A 102 -0.22 -0.18 -13.91
CA THR A 102 -1.28 -1.19 -14.02
C THR A 102 -0.71 -2.44 -14.63
N ASP A 103 -0.79 -3.53 -13.89
CA ASP A 103 -0.33 -4.85 -14.34
C ASP A 103 -1.20 -5.96 -13.74
N ARG A 104 -1.08 -7.15 -14.36
CA ARG A 104 -1.76 -8.34 -13.87
C ARG A 104 -0.94 -9.01 -12.79
N THR A 105 -1.56 -9.30 -11.66
CA THR A 105 -0.90 -10.02 -10.59
C THR A 105 -0.77 -11.51 -10.88
N TYR A 106 0.32 -12.09 -10.41
CA TYR A 106 0.61 -13.52 -10.43
C TYR A 106 0.82 -14.04 -9.02
N ARG A 107 0.76 -15.35 -8.85
CA ARG A 107 1.16 -15.99 -7.58
C ARG A 107 2.68 -16.09 -7.52
N ASP A 108 3.29 -15.51 -6.52
CA ASP A 108 4.69 -15.77 -6.21
C ASP A 108 4.80 -16.95 -5.23
N THR A 109 5.53 -17.97 -5.64
CA THR A 109 5.79 -19.17 -4.85
C THR A 109 7.27 -19.31 -4.48
N ARG A 110 8.10 -18.32 -4.81
CA ARG A 110 9.54 -18.32 -4.50
C ARG A 110 9.76 -18.15 -3.00
N ILE A 111 10.87 -18.68 -2.54
CA ILE A 111 11.31 -18.53 -1.15
C ILE A 111 12.07 -17.20 -1.04
N TRP A 112 11.66 -16.34 -0.14
CA TRP A 112 12.27 -15.07 0.15
C TRP A 112 13.02 -15.12 1.48
N GLN A 113 14.26 -14.61 1.52
CA GLN A 113 15.08 -14.44 2.73
C GLN A 113 15.08 -15.65 3.68
N SER A 114 15.25 -16.86 3.16
CA SER A 114 15.21 -18.14 3.90
C SER A 114 13.86 -18.53 4.51
N GLU A 115 12.82 -17.74 4.39
CA GLU A 115 11.48 -18.06 4.89
C GLU A 115 10.43 -17.94 3.80
N VAL A 116 9.69 -18.97 3.65
CA VAL A 116 8.40 -19.21 3.01
C VAL A 116 7.73 -17.98 2.39
N GLY A 117 8.27 -17.47 1.29
CA GLY A 117 7.62 -16.47 0.43
C GLY A 117 6.53 -17.07 -0.46
N GLN A 118 5.94 -18.19 -0.01
CA GLN A 118 4.89 -18.87 -0.75
C GLN A 118 3.56 -18.18 -0.49
N ASP A 119 2.91 -17.80 -1.60
CA ASP A 119 1.55 -17.28 -1.60
C ASP A 119 1.41 -15.75 -1.47
N MET A 120 2.33 -15.02 -2.09
CA MET A 120 2.20 -13.58 -2.30
C MET A 120 1.67 -13.25 -3.68
N TYR A 121 1.22 -12.03 -3.90
CA TYR A 121 1.07 -11.46 -5.22
C TYR A 121 2.42 -10.94 -5.73
N ARG A 122 2.61 -11.05 -7.04
CA ARG A 122 3.71 -10.45 -7.79
C ARG A 122 3.17 -9.71 -9.01
N VAL A 123 3.82 -8.62 -9.37
CA VAL A 123 3.74 -7.97 -10.68
C VAL A 123 5.13 -7.88 -11.28
N ASP A 124 5.22 -7.90 -12.60
CA ASP A 124 6.51 -8.11 -13.29
C ASP A 124 7.08 -6.83 -13.91
N ASP A 125 6.27 -5.83 -14.22
CA ASP A 125 6.69 -4.68 -15.03
C ASP A 125 6.44 -3.31 -14.36
N CYS A 126 6.22 -3.25 -13.05
CA CYS A 126 5.94 -1.98 -12.37
C CYS A 126 7.18 -1.20 -11.93
N HIS A 127 8.26 -1.87 -11.57
CA HIS A 127 9.56 -1.25 -11.25
C HIS A 127 9.52 -0.17 -10.17
N PHE A 128 8.74 -0.34 -9.12
CA PHE A 128 8.61 0.70 -8.09
C PHE A 128 9.88 0.85 -7.24
N GLY A 129 10.45 -0.26 -6.77
CA GLY A 129 11.63 -0.24 -5.93
C GLY A 129 11.44 0.43 -4.57
N ASP A 130 12.54 0.82 -3.95
CA ASP A 130 12.57 1.40 -2.62
C ASP A 130 11.70 2.66 -2.49
N GLY A 131 11.08 2.84 -1.32
CA GLY A 131 10.23 3.98 -1.01
C GLY A 131 8.75 3.77 -1.35
N SER A 132 8.43 2.78 -2.15
CA SER A 132 7.04 2.46 -2.53
C SER A 132 6.34 1.52 -1.54
N SER A 133 7.07 1.00 -0.55
CA SER A 133 6.53 0.11 0.49
C SER A 133 5.28 0.68 1.14
N GLY A 134 4.24 -0.14 1.27
CA GLY A 134 2.92 0.26 1.77
C GLY A 134 2.01 0.92 0.74
N GLY A 135 2.48 1.16 -0.47
CA GLY A 135 1.67 1.67 -1.58
C GLY A 135 0.54 0.70 -1.93
N PRO A 136 -0.69 1.18 -2.19
CA PRO A 136 -1.85 0.32 -2.39
C PRO A 136 -1.84 -0.36 -3.76
N TRP A 137 -2.28 -1.62 -3.78
CA TRP A 137 -2.64 -2.36 -5.00
C TRP A 137 -4.15 -2.41 -5.09
N LEU A 138 -4.72 -1.65 -6.02
CA LEU A 138 -6.15 -1.47 -6.16
C LEU A 138 -6.74 -2.50 -7.14
N TYR A 139 -7.73 -3.20 -6.69
CA TYR A 139 -8.61 -4.05 -7.49
C TYR A 139 -9.82 -3.24 -7.94
N ARG A 140 -10.20 -3.39 -9.22
CA ARG A 140 -11.32 -2.65 -9.84
C ARG A 140 -11.20 -1.14 -9.65
N TYR A 141 -9.99 -0.62 -9.84
CA TYR A 141 -9.80 0.82 -9.84
C TYR A 141 -10.49 1.45 -11.05
N ASN A 142 -11.30 2.45 -10.78
CA ASN A 142 -11.91 3.30 -11.82
C ASN A 142 -11.31 4.70 -11.69
N ARG A 143 -10.63 5.13 -12.74
CA ARG A 143 -9.94 6.43 -12.79
C ARG A 143 -10.91 7.61 -12.85
N ASP A 144 -12.11 7.43 -13.44
CA ASP A 144 -13.06 8.52 -13.65
C ASP A 144 -13.69 9.01 -12.35
N ASP A 145 -13.88 8.11 -11.38
CA ASP A 145 -14.47 8.43 -10.07
C ASP A 145 -13.51 8.18 -8.90
N ASP A 146 -12.25 7.86 -9.20
CA ASP A 146 -11.17 7.57 -8.24
C ASP A 146 -11.61 6.56 -7.15
N ARG A 147 -12.22 5.45 -7.58
CA ARG A 147 -12.72 4.40 -6.69
C ARG A 147 -12.07 3.06 -6.97
N GLY A 148 -11.88 2.29 -5.92
CA GLY A 148 -11.31 0.95 -5.98
C GLY A 148 -11.26 0.29 -4.62
N TYR A 149 -10.66 -0.89 -4.59
CA TYR A 149 -10.52 -1.68 -3.37
C TYR A 149 -9.06 -2.06 -3.18
N VAL A 150 -8.47 -1.68 -2.05
CA VAL A 150 -7.14 -2.15 -1.66
C VAL A 150 -7.21 -3.65 -1.43
N ARG A 151 -6.39 -4.41 -2.16
CA ARG A 151 -6.33 -5.87 -2.11
C ARG A 151 -4.95 -6.40 -1.75
N SER A 152 -3.95 -5.54 -1.82
CA SER A 152 -2.57 -5.77 -1.41
C SER A 152 -1.90 -4.42 -1.14
N VAL A 153 -0.68 -4.48 -0.65
CA VAL A 153 0.24 -3.35 -0.55
C VAL A 153 1.61 -3.77 -1.04
N THR A 154 2.41 -2.85 -1.54
CA THR A 154 3.81 -3.13 -1.86
C THR A 154 4.57 -3.49 -0.59
N SER A 155 5.18 -4.66 -0.56
CA SER A 155 6.01 -5.14 0.55
C SER A 155 7.50 -5.10 0.19
N GLY A 156 7.86 -5.40 -1.04
CA GLY A 156 9.25 -5.38 -1.48
C GLY A 156 9.42 -5.81 -2.94
N SER A 157 10.67 -5.98 -3.31
CA SER A 157 11.08 -6.50 -4.63
C SER A 157 12.07 -7.65 -4.44
N PRO A 158 12.12 -8.61 -5.36
CA PRO A 158 13.13 -9.66 -5.34
C PRO A 158 14.56 -9.07 -5.40
N SER A 159 15.46 -9.62 -4.59
CA SER A 159 16.85 -9.14 -4.51
C SER A 159 17.65 -9.20 -5.83
N ASN A 160 17.11 -9.88 -6.82
CA ASN A 160 17.73 -10.08 -8.15
C ASN A 160 16.86 -9.54 -9.30
N SER A 161 15.85 -8.75 -9.01
CA SER A 161 14.97 -8.17 -10.03
C SER A 161 14.60 -6.73 -9.69
N ASP A 162 14.93 -5.81 -10.58
CA ASP A 162 14.55 -4.40 -10.48
C ASP A 162 13.16 -4.14 -11.08
N SER A 163 12.53 -5.17 -11.68
CA SER A 163 11.26 -5.03 -12.38
C SER A 163 10.07 -5.60 -11.62
N GLU A 164 10.31 -6.51 -10.71
CA GLU A 164 9.27 -7.21 -9.98
C GLU A 164 8.97 -6.54 -8.65
N ASP A 165 7.69 -6.38 -8.34
CA ASP A 165 7.22 -5.98 -7.02
C ASP A 165 6.33 -7.08 -6.43
N ILE A 166 6.41 -7.27 -5.11
CA ILE A 166 5.62 -8.25 -4.38
C ILE A 166 4.79 -7.59 -3.29
N GLY A 167 3.65 -8.22 -3.00
CA GLY A 167 2.76 -7.78 -1.93
C GLY A 167 1.99 -8.94 -1.30
N PRO A 168 1.67 -8.85 0.01
CA PRO A 168 0.92 -9.87 0.71
C PRO A 168 -0.49 -10.00 0.14
N ARG A 169 -0.99 -11.22 0.09
CA ARG A 169 -2.38 -11.46 -0.27
C ARG A 169 -3.26 -11.18 0.95
N PHE A 170 -4.24 -10.32 0.77
CA PHE A 170 -5.19 -10.05 1.85
C PHE A 170 -6.18 -11.21 1.98
N TYR A 171 -6.22 -11.78 3.18
CA TYR A 171 -7.15 -12.80 3.62
C TYR A 171 -8.13 -12.23 4.66
N PRO A 172 -9.13 -13.01 5.13
CA PRO A 172 -10.11 -12.53 6.10
C PRO A 172 -9.52 -11.95 7.39
N GLU A 173 -8.34 -12.39 7.83
CA GLU A 173 -7.64 -11.85 8.99
C GLU A 173 -7.24 -10.38 8.84
N VAL A 174 -6.99 -9.90 7.62
CA VAL A 174 -6.74 -8.47 7.35
C VAL A 174 -7.98 -7.64 7.68
N LYS A 175 -9.17 -8.15 7.34
CA LYS A 175 -10.45 -7.54 7.75
C LYS A 175 -10.62 -7.56 9.26
N THR A 176 -10.27 -8.67 9.91
CA THR A 176 -10.32 -8.79 11.37
C THR A 176 -9.40 -7.79 12.05
N LEU A 177 -8.18 -7.61 11.51
CA LEU A 177 -7.24 -6.61 11.99
C LEU A 177 -7.84 -5.19 11.86
N LEU A 178 -8.43 -4.84 10.72
CA LEU A 178 -9.09 -3.55 10.55
C LEU A 178 -10.23 -3.36 11.56
N ASP A 179 -11.07 -4.37 11.76
CA ASP A 179 -12.18 -4.32 12.70
C ASP A 179 -11.74 -4.15 14.17
N SER A 180 -10.50 -4.55 14.50
CA SER A 180 -9.93 -4.37 15.85
C SER A 180 -9.76 -2.91 16.26
N PHE A 181 -9.78 -1.98 15.32
CA PHE A 181 -9.76 -0.53 15.60
C PHE A 181 -11.14 0.04 16.04
N GLY A 182 -12.14 -0.81 16.14
CA GLY A 182 -13.50 -0.45 16.52
C GLY A 182 -14.31 0.09 15.34
N LYS A 183 -15.63 -0.15 15.40
CA LYS A 183 -16.56 0.48 14.46
C LYS A 183 -16.55 1.99 14.66
N LYS A 184 -16.71 2.70 13.57
CA LYS A 184 -16.90 4.17 13.55
C LYS A 184 -18.16 4.56 14.31
#